data_4a16f80d2a17abce54e1b30b1f315635
#
_entry.id   4a16f80d2a17abce54e1b30b1f315635
#
_cell.length_a   1.000
_cell.length_b   1.000
_cell.length_c   1.000
_cell.angle_alpha   90.00
_cell.angle_beta   90.00
_cell.angle_gamma   90.00
#
_symmetry.space_group_name_H-M   'P 1'
#
loop_
_entity.id
_entity.type
_entity.pdbx_description
1 polymer ?
#
loop_
_entity_poly.entity_id
_entity_poly.type
_entity_poly.pdbx_seq_one_letter_code
_entity_poly.pdbx_strand_id
1 'polypeptide(L)'
;MDLRQLEYFVAVAEEQNFTRAAERVHISQSGVSAQIRQLERELGAELFDRSARAATLTVAGKAALEHARAALAAAGAVSQAVGEVTDLIRGRLTVGMVIGCTVTPLFDALAAFHRAHPGVEISLVEDNSDRLVEGVRGGTIDLALIGTATATPAGLGALTIISERLVAAVPAGHPLAERPRVTLRDLVAYPIVCMPPGTGLRTVFDQACAAQGLQPVIAFQASAADAVADLAARGLAIAVLSDSMAASHRDRLTARVIDDVETPALLALVWKSTYGPAVRELLAHSRRAFR
;
A
#
# COMPACT_ATOMS: atom_id res chain seq x y z
N MET A 1 -18.02 11.74 24.87
CA MET A 1 -17.31 11.22 23.67
C MET A 1 -18.10 10.07 23.08
N ASP A 2 -18.44 10.13 21.79
CA ASP A 2 -19.15 9.07 21.07
C ASP A 2 -18.43 8.71 19.75
N LEU A 3 -18.87 7.64 19.09
CA LEU A 3 -18.21 7.15 17.87
C LEU A 3 -18.33 8.13 16.70
N ARG A 4 -19.41 8.90 16.60
CA ARG A 4 -19.58 9.92 15.55
C ARG A 4 -18.59 11.06 15.71
N GLN A 5 -18.32 11.48 16.93
CA GLN A 5 -17.31 12.50 17.21
C GLN A 5 -15.91 12.02 16.81
N LEU A 6 -15.58 10.74 17.06
CA LEU A 6 -14.33 10.14 16.60
C LEU A 6 -14.25 10.03 15.08
N GLU A 7 -15.36 9.68 14.42
CA GLU A 7 -15.46 9.64 12.96
C GLU A 7 -15.20 11.02 12.34
N TYR A 8 -15.82 12.07 12.88
CA TYR A 8 -15.61 13.44 12.42
C TYR A 8 -14.17 13.91 12.68
N PHE A 9 -13.60 13.55 13.82
CA PHE A 9 -12.21 13.85 14.14
C PHE A 9 -11.24 13.21 13.14
N VAL A 10 -11.40 11.93 12.86
CA VAL A 10 -10.59 11.21 11.87
C VAL A 10 -10.78 11.80 10.48
N ALA A 11 -12.00 12.11 10.05
CA ALA A 11 -12.28 12.72 8.75
C ALA A 11 -11.59 14.09 8.59
N VAL A 12 -11.63 14.96 9.61
CA VAL A 12 -10.93 16.27 9.57
C VAL A 12 -9.42 16.10 9.54
N ALA A 13 -8.88 15.12 10.29
CA ALA A 13 -7.44 14.84 10.30
C ALA A 13 -6.92 14.35 8.94
N GLU A 14 -7.69 13.53 8.25
CA GLU A 14 -7.33 12.97 6.93
C GLU A 14 -7.50 14.01 5.81
N GLU A 15 -8.59 14.74 5.81
CA GLU A 15 -8.87 15.79 4.81
C GLU A 15 -8.05 17.07 5.03
N GLN A 16 -7.49 17.27 6.23
CA GLN A 16 -6.83 18.52 6.65
C GLN A 16 -7.69 19.78 6.35
N ASN A 17 -9.00 19.59 6.24
CA ASN A 17 -9.96 20.60 5.84
C ASN A 17 -11.36 20.28 6.37
N PHE A 18 -11.91 21.17 7.18
CA PHE A 18 -13.24 21.00 7.79
C PHE A 18 -14.38 20.92 6.76
N THR A 19 -14.28 21.64 5.64
CA THR A 19 -15.32 21.62 4.60
C THR A 19 -15.34 20.29 3.88
N ARG A 20 -14.19 19.81 3.41
CA ARG A 20 -14.08 18.49 2.76
C ARG A 20 -14.45 17.35 3.70
N ALA A 21 -14.05 17.44 4.96
CA ALA A 21 -14.46 16.46 5.96
C ALA A 21 -15.99 16.44 6.14
N ALA A 22 -16.62 17.60 6.18
CA ALA A 22 -18.09 17.73 6.29
C ALA A 22 -18.81 17.11 5.08
N GLU A 23 -18.32 17.33 3.88
CA GLU A 23 -18.82 16.69 2.65
C GLU A 23 -18.70 15.17 2.73
N ARG A 24 -17.55 14.67 3.17
CA ARG A 24 -17.27 13.24 3.32
C ARG A 24 -18.20 12.54 4.33
N VAL A 25 -18.51 13.22 5.44
CA VAL A 25 -19.40 12.67 6.50
C VAL A 25 -20.86 13.13 6.37
N HIS A 26 -21.22 13.77 5.25
CA HIS A 26 -22.57 14.18 4.87
C HIS A 26 -23.29 15.06 5.92
N ILE A 27 -22.57 16.00 6.54
CA ILE A 27 -23.14 17.02 7.41
C ILE A 27 -22.59 18.42 7.08
N SER A 28 -23.10 19.47 7.76
CA SER A 28 -22.59 20.83 7.55
C SER A 28 -21.19 21.02 8.19
N GLN A 29 -20.38 21.90 7.62
CA GLN A 29 -19.07 22.28 8.17
C GLN A 29 -19.19 22.82 9.61
N SER A 30 -20.23 23.60 9.88
CA SER A 30 -20.54 24.09 11.24
C SER A 30 -20.87 22.96 12.22
N GLY A 31 -21.55 21.90 11.73
CA GLY A 31 -21.84 20.68 12.49
C GLY A 31 -20.56 19.94 12.87
N VAL A 32 -19.67 19.67 11.90
CA VAL A 32 -18.35 19.05 12.20
C VAL A 32 -17.58 19.89 13.21
N SER A 33 -17.47 21.21 12.99
CA SER A 33 -16.75 22.11 13.89
C SER A 33 -17.33 22.12 15.30
N ALA A 34 -18.65 22.03 15.45
CA ALA A 34 -19.30 21.97 16.77
C ALA A 34 -18.98 20.65 17.49
N GLN A 35 -19.04 19.52 16.78
CA GLN A 35 -18.74 18.20 17.32
C GLN A 35 -17.26 18.07 17.73
N ILE A 36 -16.33 18.58 16.91
CA ILE A 36 -14.91 18.61 17.28
C ILE A 36 -14.69 19.45 18.54
N ARG A 37 -15.28 20.66 18.65
CA ARG A 37 -15.18 21.46 19.85
C ARG A 37 -15.78 20.77 21.09
N GLN A 38 -16.84 19.99 20.91
CA GLN A 38 -17.40 19.18 21.98
C GLN A 38 -16.40 18.11 22.43
N LEU A 39 -15.80 17.39 21.50
CA LEU A 39 -14.80 16.35 21.75
C LEU A 39 -13.58 16.94 22.47
N GLU A 40 -13.04 18.07 21.99
CA GLU A 40 -11.92 18.79 22.60
C GLU A 40 -12.20 19.19 24.05
N ARG A 41 -13.43 19.69 24.33
CA ARG A 41 -13.85 20.03 25.71
C ARG A 41 -13.93 18.80 26.61
N GLU A 42 -14.41 17.68 26.10
CA GLU A 42 -14.50 16.43 26.87
C GLU A 42 -13.13 15.82 27.16
N LEU A 43 -12.19 15.96 26.21
CA LEU A 43 -10.81 15.47 26.37
C LEU A 43 -9.91 16.48 27.13
N GLY A 44 -10.35 17.72 27.32
CA GLY A 44 -9.60 18.77 27.99
C GLY A 44 -8.39 19.28 27.19
N ALA A 45 -8.34 19.05 25.89
CA ALA A 45 -7.23 19.44 25.03
C ALA A 45 -7.72 19.77 23.60
N GLU A 46 -7.07 20.76 22.95
CA GLU A 46 -7.29 21.04 21.55
C GLU A 46 -6.63 19.96 20.70
N LEU A 47 -7.36 19.41 19.73
CA LEU A 47 -6.89 18.38 18.80
C LEU A 47 -6.36 18.98 17.48
N PHE A 48 -6.88 20.16 17.11
CA PHE A 48 -6.46 20.88 15.90
C PHE A 48 -5.88 22.25 16.25
N ASP A 49 -4.80 22.60 15.53
CA ASP A 49 -4.27 23.97 15.56
C ASP A 49 -5.15 24.88 14.70
N ARG A 50 -5.73 25.89 15.32
CA ARG A 50 -6.64 26.84 14.67
C ARG A 50 -5.92 28.08 14.12
N SER A 51 -4.62 28.21 14.38
CA SER A 51 -3.82 29.33 13.89
C SER A 51 -3.41 29.20 12.43
N ALA A 52 -3.42 27.97 11.90
CA ALA A 52 -3.04 27.64 10.52
C ALA A 52 -4.24 27.71 9.56
N ARG A 53 -3.96 27.97 8.26
CA ARG A 53 -4.98 27.91 7.19
C ARG A 53 -5.53 26.48 6.94
N ALA A 54 -4.73 25.46 7.25
CA ALA A 54 -5.11 24.05 7.15
C ALA A 54 -5.40 23.49 8.55
N ALA A 55 -6.29 22.51 8.63
CA ALA A 55 -6.60 21.80 9.88
C ALA A 55 -5.43 20.86 10.25
N THR A 56 -4.42 21.37 10.91
CA THR A 56 -3.25 20.62 11.38
C THR A 56 -3.49 20.07 12.78
N LEU A 57 -3.03 18.84 13.03
CA LEU A 57 -3.15 18.20 14.33
C LEU A 57 -2.14 18.80 15.33
N THR A 58 -2.60 19.05 16.54
CA THR A 58 -1.73 19.31 17.72
C THR A 58 -0.99 18.03 18.13
N VAL A 59 -0.09 18.13 19.11
CA VAL A 59 0.55 16.95 19.73
C VAL A 59 -0.52 16.02 20.33
N ALA A 60 -1.52 16.59 21.03
CA ALA A 60 -2.64 15.83 21.58
C ALA A 60 -3.49 15.18 20.46
N GLY A 61 -3.75 15.92 19.37
CA GLY A 61 -4.47 15.40 18.22
C GLY A 61 -3.76 14.21 17.55
N LYS A 62 -2.44 14.29 17.38
CA LYS A 62 -1.65 13.17 16.84
C LYS A 62 -1.72 11.94 17.74
N ALA A 63 -1.58 12.10 19.05
CA ALA A 63 -1.71 10.99 19.99
C ALA A 63 -3.13 10.39 19.99
N ALA A 64 -4.17 11.24 19.94
CA ALA A 64 -5.56 10.78 19.92
C ALA A 64 -5.96 10.06 18.62
N LEU A 65 -5.36 10.40 17.47
CA LEU A 65 -5.77 9.90 16.16
C LEU A 65 -5.65 8.37 16.05
N GLU A 66 -4.56 7.80 16.52
CA GLU A 66 -4.35 6.34 16.49
C GLU A 66 -5.41 5.61 17.33
N HIS A 67 -5.72 6.12 18.51
CA HIS A 67 -6.72 5.55 19.41
C HIS A 67 -8.15 5.75 18.88
N ALA A 68 -8.45 6.88 18.25
CA ALA A 68 -9.73 7.13 17.60
C ALA A 68 -9.98 6.12 16.45
N ARG A 69 -8.98 5.90 15.61
CA ARG A 69 -9.05 4.89 14.54
C ARG A 69 -9.24 3.48 15.11
N ALA A 70 -8.51 3.12 16.15
CA ALA A 70 -8.64 1.82 16.80
C ALA A 70 -10.04 1.62 17.41
N ALA A 71 -10.62 2.65 18.03
CA ALA A 71 -11.96 2.59 18.58
C ALA A 71 -13.03 2.41 17.49
N LEU A 72 -12.94 3.13 16.39
CA LEU A 72 -13.84 2.97 15.23
C LEU A 72 -13.71 1.58 14.59
N ALA A 73 -12.50 1.06 14.47
CA ALA A 73 -12.25 -0.30 13.98
C ALA A 73 -12.86 -1.35 14.91
N ALA A 74 -12.72 -1.17 16.23
CA ALA A 74 -13.33 -2.08 17.22
C ALA A 74 -14.87 -2.05 17.18
N ALA A 75 -15.47 -0.86 16.99
CA ALA A 75 -16.92 -0.74 16.81
C ALA A 75 -17.39 -1.43 15.53
N GLY A 76 -16.65 -1.30 14.42
CA GLY A 76 -16.91 -2.04 13.18
C GLY A 76 -16.84 -3.56 13.37
N ALA A 77 -15.88 -4.05 14.16
CA ALA A 77 -15.73 -5.47 14.48
C ALA A 77 -16.95 -6.07 15.22
N VAL A 78 -17.67 -5.27 16.03
CA VAL A 78 -18.92 -5.71 16.67
C VAL A 78 -19.98 -6.07 15.62
N SER A 79 -20.18 -5.21 14.62
CA SER A 79 -21.14 -5.47 13.54
C SER A 79 -20.72 -6.68 12.70
N GLN A 80 -19.41 -6.86 12.48
CA GLN A 80 -18.87 -8.01 11.77
C GLN A 80 -19.11 -9.31 12.57
N ALA A 81 -18.87 -9.31 13.88
CA ALA A 81 -19.08 -10.48 14.73
C ALA A 81 -20.55 -10.94 14.78
N VAL A 82 -21.49 -9.98 14.78
CA VAL A 82 -22.93 -10.29 14.67
C VAL A 82 -23.25 -10.89 13.28
N GLY A 83 -22.62 -10.37 12.20
CA GLY A 83 -22.76 -10.91 10.86
C GLY A 83 -22.27 -12.37 10.74
N GLU A 84 -21.25 -12.76 11.51
CA GLU A 84 -20.76 -14.15 11.58
C GLU A 84 -21.81 -15.14 12.07
N VAL A 85 -22.61 -14.73 13.06
CA VAL A 85 -23.66 -15.59 13.65
C VAL A 85 -24.87 -15.73 12.73
N THR A 86 -25.08 -14.76 11.83
CA THR A 86 -26.24 -14.72 10.92
C THR A 86 -25.96 -15.18 9.51
N ASP A 87 -24.75 -15.71 9.22
CA ASP A 87 -24.25 -16.07 7.86
C ASP A 87 -24.40 -14.95 6.81
N LEU A 88 -24.60 -13.71 7.26
CA LEU A 88 -24.78 -12.56 6.39
C LEU A 88 -23.54 -11.66 6.41
N ILE A 89 -22.61 -11.92 5.50
CA ILE A 89 -21.46 -11.02 5.30
C ILE A 89 -21.97 -9.76 4.61
N ARG A 90 -21.99 -8.65 5.36
CA ARG A 90 -22.41 -7.32 4.91
C ARG A 90 -21.48 -6.26 5.46
N GLY A 91 -21.56 -5.05 4.90
CA GLY A 91 -20.78 -3.90 5.36
C GLY A 91 -19.77 -3.47 4.32
N ARG A 92 -18.66 -2.88 4.76
CA ARG A 92 -17.60 -2.34 3.90
C ARG A 92 -16.31 -3.13 4.08
N LEU A 93 -15.60 -3.36 2.97
CA LEU A 93 -14.27 -3.96 2.93
C LEU A 93 -13.33 -3.01 2.17
N THR A 94 -12.33 -2.48 2.85
CA THR A 94 -11.31 -1.62 2.24
C THR A 94 -10.07 -2.43 1.92
N VAL A 95 -9.74 -2.53 0.64
CA VAL A 95 -8.57 -3.27 0.15
C VAL A 95 -7.54 -2.29 -0.40
N GLY A 96 -6.35 -2.31 0.18
CA GLY A 96 -5.21 -1.53 -0.28
C GLY A 96 -4.42 -2.27 -1.36
N MET A 97 -3.88 -1.52 -2.32
CA MET A 97 -3.00 -2.07 -3.37
C MET A 97 -1.83 -1.12 -3.59
N VAL A 98 -0.64 -1.68 -3.85
CA VAL A 98 0.49 -0.84 -4.30
C VAL A 98 0.15 -0.15 -5.61
N ILE A 99 0.60 1.10 -5.75
CA ILE A 99 0.38 1.92 -6.94
C ILE A 99 0.84 1.16 -8.20
N GLY A 100 0.00 1.16 -9.22
CA GLY A 100 0.27 0.48 -10.49
C GLY A 100 0.21 -1.06 -10.40
N CYS A 101 -0.53 -1.59 -9.44
CA CYS A 101 -0.75 -3.03 -9.32
C CYS A 101 -1.53 -3.58 -10.51
N THR A 102 -0.94 -4.53 -11.22
CA THR A 102 -1.54 -5.24 -12.37
C THR A 102 -1.67 -6.74 -12.11
N VAL A 103 -1.76 -7.14 -10.85
CA VAL A 103 -1.84 -8.56 -10.44
C VAL A 103 -3.25 -9.09 -10.69
N THR A 104 -3.47 -9.62 -11.91
CA THR A 104 -4.78 -10.14 -12.37
C THR A 104 -5.47 -11.09 -11.38
N PRO A 105 -4.77 -12.08 -10.75
CA PRO A 105 -5.41 -12.97 -9.80
C PRO A 105 -6.04 -12.28 -8.58
N LEU A 106 -5.55 -11.09 -8.18
CA LEU A 106 -6.21 -10.33 -7.11
C LEU A 106 -7.59 -9.82 -7.55
N PHE A 107 -7.68 -9.31 -8.79
CA PHE A 107 -8.95 -8.84 -9.34
C PHE A 107 -9.93 -9.99 -9.57
N ASP A 108 -9.44 -11.17 -9.96
CA ASP A 108 -10.25 -12.40 -10.07
C ASP A 108 -10.80 -12.83 -8.70
N ALA A 109 -9.97 -12.75 -7.65
CA ALA A 109 -10.39 -13.02 -6.27
C ALA A 109 -11.45 -12.03 -5.79
N LEU A 110 -11.27 -10.72 -6.05
CA LEU A 110 -12.22 -9.67 -5.72
C LEU A 110 -13.54 -9.85 -6.45
N ALA A 111 -13.50 -10.17 -7.74
CA ALA A 111 -14.69 -10.44 -8.55
C ALA A 111 -15.45 -11.69 -8.06
N ALA A 112 -14.75 -12.76 -7.70
CA ALA A 112 -15.34 -13.96 -7.13
C ALA A 112 -15.97 -13.70 -5.75
N PHE A 113 -15.26 -12.95 -4.90
CA PHE A 113 -15.77 -12.53 -3.61
C PHE A 113 -17.04 -11.67 -3.73
N HIS A 114 -17.04 -10.66 -4.60
CA HIS A 114 -18.19 -9.77 -4.78
C HIS A 114 -19.44 -10.54 -5.28
N ARG A 115 -19.25 -11.51 -6.17
CA ARG A 115 -20.37 -12.38 -6.62
C ARG A 115 -20.93 -13.24 -5.51
N ALA A 116 -20.07 -13.73 -4.60
CA ALA A 116 -20.48 -14.54 -3.45
C ALA A 116 -21.13 -13.71 -2.34
N HIS A 117 -20.71 -12.46 -2.19
CA HIS A 117 -21.11 -11.57 -1.11
C HIS A 117 -21.54 -10.18 -1.63
N PRO A 118 -22.65 -10.07 -2.37
CA PRO A 118 -23.09 -8.81 -3.01
C PRO A 118 -23.51 -7.73 -2.00
N GLY A 119 -23.70 -8.09 -0.73
CA GLY A 119 -24.00 -7.17 0.37
C GLY A 119 -22.76 -6.47 0.97
N VAL A 120 -21.55 -6.76 0.45
CA VAL A 120 -20.30 -6.11 0.87
C VAL A 120 -19.91 -5.03 -0.13
N GLU A 121 -19.84 -3.79 0.34
CA GLU A 121 -19.26 -2.68 -0.41
C GLU A 121 -17.73 -2.83 -0.42
N ILE A 122 -17.10 -2.95 -1.58
CA ILE A 122 -15.65 -3.04 -1.72
C ILE A 122 -15.11 -1.66 -2.10
N SER A 123 -14.18 -1.14 -1.30
CA SER A 123 -13.42 0.07 -1.59
C SER A 123 -11.97 -0.29 -1.88
N LEU A 124 -11.43 0.15 -3.02
CA LEU A 124 -10.03 -0.04 -3.38
C LEU A 124 -9.28 1.27 -3.17
N VAL A 125 -8.12 1.20 -2.51
CA VAL A 125 -7.23 2.35 -2.29
C VAL A 125 -5.82 2.00 -2.75
N GLU A 126 -5.17 2.97 -3.40
CA GLU A 126 -3.78 2.80 -3.85
C GLU A 126 -2.85 3.70 -3.06
N ASP A 127 -1.74 3.13 -2.59
CA ASP A 127 -0.65 3.89 -1.96
C ASP A 127 0.67 3.08 -2.03
N ASN A 128 1.76 3.64 -1.49
CA ASN A 128 2.99 2.89 -1.29
C ASN A 128 2.85 1.85 -0.16
N SER A 129 3.76 0.86 -0.13
CA SER A 129 3.67 -0.27 0.82
C SER A 129 3.71 0.17 2.28
N ASP A 130 4.50 1.19 2.63
CA ASP A 130 4.64 1.65 4.02
C ASP A 130 3.31 2.23 4.53
N ARG A 131 2.66 3.09 3.74
CA ARG A 131 1.36 3.67 4.08
C ARG A 131 0.24 2.64 4.12
N LEU A 132 0.27 1.65 3.21
CA LEU A 132 -0.67 0.54 3.23
C LEU A 132 -0.53 -0.28 4.52
N VAL A 133 0.70 -0.58 4.95
CA VAL A 133 0.98 -1.27 6.22
C VAL A 133 0.48 -0.45 7.42
N GLU A 134 0.72 0.86 7.44
CA GLU A 134 0.19 1.75 8.46
C GLU A 134 -1.35 1.77 8.46
N GLY A 135 -1.97 1.83 7.29
CA GLY A 135 -3.42 1.75 7.14
C GLY A 135 -4.01 0.45 7.69
N VAL A 136 -3.36 -0.68 7.41
CA VAL A 136 -3.77 -1.98 7.97
C VAL A 136 -3.59 -1.99 9.49
N ARG A 137 -2.46 -1.52 10.03
CA ARG A 137 -2.25 -1.42 11.49
C ARG A 137 -3.26 -0.50 12.15
N GLY A 138 -3.53 0.66 11.55
CA GLY A 138 -4.51 1.63 12.02
C GLY A 138 -5.97 1.18 11.85
N GLY A 139 -6.24 0.17 11.00
CA GLY A 139 -7.59 -0.34 10.73
C GLY A 139 -8.40 0.51 9.76
N THR A 140 -7.78 1.40 9.01
CA THR A 140 -8.40 2.12 7.88
C THR A 140 -8.41 1.28 6.60
N ILE A 141 -7.58 0.25 6.55
CA ILE A 141 -7.49 -0.76 5.49
C ILE A 141 -7.66 -2.13 6.14
N ASP A 142 -8.52 -2.98 5.61
CA ASP A 142 -8.80 -4.31 6.14
C ASP A 142 -7.78 -5.34 5.67
N LEU A 143 -7.39 -5.26 4.41
CA LEU A 143 -6.43 -6.13 3.74
C LEU A 143 -5.66 -5.32 2.70
N ALA A 144 -4.33 -5.52 2.58
CA ALA A 144 -3.55 -4.84 1.57
C ALA A 144 -2.61 -5.77 0.82
N LEU A 145 -2.47 -5.54 -0.50
CA LEU A 145 -1.39 -6.09 -1.31
C LEU A 145 -0.21 -5.12 -1.26
N ILE A 146 0.90 -5.58 -0.69
CA ILE A 146 2.12 -4.77 -0.53
C ILE A 146 3.32 -5.41 -1.20
N GLY A 147 4.26 -4.58 -1.65
CA GLY A 147 5.61 -5.01 -1.98
C GLY A 147 6.49 -4.95 -0.73
N THR A 148 7.28 -6.00 -0.47
CA THR A 148 8.16 -6.07 0.70
C THR A 148 9.46 -6.81 0.38
N ALA A 149 10.52 -6.51 1.13
CA ALA A 149 11.77 -7.25 1.14
C ALA A 149 11.77 -8.37 2.20
N THR A 150 10.78 -8.40 3.09
CA THR A 150 10.65 -9.39 4.19
C THR A 150 9.34 -10.14 4.06
N ALA A 151 9.30 -11.40 4.51
CA ALA A 151 8.13 -12.25 4.36
C ALA A 151 6.89 -11.72 5.09
N THR A 152 7.04 -11.04 6.24
CA THR A 152 5.90 -10.59 7.04
C THR A 152 6.25 -9.31 7.81
N PRO A 153 5.50 -8.21 7.64
CA PRO A 153 5.58 -7.06 8.53
C PRO A 153 5.20 -7.45 9.96
N ALA A 154 5.97 -6.99 10.94
CA ALA A 154 5.75 -7.32 12.36
C ALA A 154 4.32 -6.98 12.80
N GLY A 155 3.67 -7.92 13.51
CA GLY A 155 2.32 -7.75 14.07
C GLY A 155 1.16 -7.91 13.08
N LEU A 156 1.43 -8.30 11.84
CA LEU A 156 0.41 -8.58 10.83
C LEU A 156 0.43 -10.06 10.39
N GLY A 157 -0.73 -10.56 9.96
CA GLY A 157 -0.79 -11.76 9.15
C GLY A 157 -0.32 -11.45 7.73
N ALA A 158 0.33 -12.40 7.06
CA ALA A 158 0.74 -12.24 5.67
C ALA A 158 0.59 -13.55 4.87
N LEU A 159 0.29 -13.37 3.58
CA LEU A 159 0.33 -14.42 2.57
C LEU A 159 1.19 -13.92 1.41
N THR A 160 2.40 -14.45 1.29
CA THR A 160 3.24 -14.17 0.12
C THR A 160 2.62 -14.83 -1.11
N ILE A 161 2.41 -14.03 -2.15
CA ILE A 161 1.79 -14.46 -3.40
C ILE A 161 2.76 -14.45 -4.59
N ILE A 162 3.75 -13.57 -4.56
CA ILE A 162 4.80 -13.48 -5.59
C ILE A 162 6.14 -13.34 -4.89
N SER A 163 7.14 -14.05 -5.39
CA SER A 163 8.53 -13.96 -4.95
C SER A 163 9.41 -13.98 -6.21
N GLU A 164 10.00 -12.84 -6.54
CA GLU A 164 10.73 -12.66 -7.79
C GLU A 164 12.09 -12.05 -7.56
N ARG A 165 13.04 -12.38 -8.44
CA ARG A 165 14.36 -11.76 -8.45
C ARG A 165 14.31 -10.39 -9.10
N LEU A 166 15.26 -9.54 -8.72
CA LEU A 166 15.49 -8.28 -9.41
C LEU A 166 16.23 -8.53 -10.73
N VAL A 167 15.80 -7.81 -11.74
CA VAL A 167 16.42 -7.83 -13.07
C VAL A 167 16.83 -6.42 -13.51
N ALA A 168 17.93 -6.34 -14.26
CA ALA A 168 18.29 -5.18 -15.04
C ALA A 168 17.68 -5.32 -16.43
N ALA A 169 16.81 -4.40 -16.82
CA ALA A 169 16.20 -4.39 -18.14
C ALA A 169 16.80 -3.25 -18.98
N VAL A 170 17.33 -3.59 -20.15
CA VAL A 170 18.10 -2.71 -21.04
C VAL A 170 17.69 -2.91 -22.50
N PRO A 171 17.84 -1.92 -23.40
CA PRO A 171 17.66 -2.13 -24.83
C PRO A 171 18.60 -3.22 -25.37
N ALA A 172 18.20 -3.89 -26.46
CA ALA A 172 18.98 -4.99 -27.05
C ALA A 172 20.40 -4.62 -27.43
N GLY A 173 20.70 -3.38 -27.82
CA GLY A 173 22.05 -2.91 -28.17
C GLY A 173 22.89 -2.45 -26.96
N HIS A 174 22.39 -2.54 -25.74
CA HIS A 174 23.10 -2.13 -24.55
C HIS A 174 24.19 -3.17 -24.16
N PRO A 175 25.43 -2.77 -23.72
CA PRO A 175 26.50 -3.72 -23.38
C PRO A 175 26.11 -4.79 -22.36
N LEU A 176 25.18 -4.49 -21.45
CA LEU A 176 24.70 -5.47 -20.45
C LEU A 176 23.75 -6.51 -21.06
N ALA A 177 23.13 -6.24 -22.22
CA ALA A 177 22.25 -7.20 -22.87
C ALA A 177 22.98 -8.48 -23.33
N GLU A 178 24.28 -8.37 -23.67
CA GLU A 178 25.07 -9.50 -24.14
C GLU A 178 25.82 -10.25 -23.02
N ARG A 179 25.80 -9.71 -21.79
CA ARG A 179 26.50 -10.34 -20.67
C ARG A 179 25.73 -11.55 -20.16
N PRO A 180 26.39 -12.68 -19.88
CA PRO A 180 25.74 -13.86 -19.29
C PRO A 180 25.34 -13.62 -17.84
N ARG A 181 26.04 -12.74 -17.14
CA ARG A 181 25.78 -12.33 -15.74
C ARG A 181 25.91 -10.84 -15.59
N VAL A 182 25.07 -10.27 -14.74
CA VAL A 182 25.05 -8.86 -14.40
C VAL A 182 25.01 -8.73 -12.88
N THR A 183 25.87 -7.86 -12.34
CA THR A 183 25.97 -7.59 -10.91
C THR A 183 25.57 -6.15 -10.59
N LEU A 184 25.31 -5.82 -9.34
CA LEU A 184 25.05 -4.44 -8.92
C LEU A 184 26.19 -3.50 -9.31
N ARG A 185 27.44 -3.97 -9.23
CA ARG A 185 28.63 -3.18 -9.63
C ARG A 185 28.62 -2.83 -11.12
N ASP A 186 28.07 -3.71 -11.96
CA ASP A 186 27.92 -3.41 -13.39
C ASP A 186 26.84 -2.34 -13.62
N LEU A 187 25.77 -2.35 -12.83
CA LEU A 187 24.65 -1.41 -12.97
C LEU A 187 25.03 0.02 -12.54
N VAL A 188 25.76 0.16 -11.43
CA VAL A 188 26.09 1.48 -10.87
C VAL A 188 27.00 2.33 -11.76
N ALA A 189 27.58 1.72 -12.81
CA ALA A 189 28.33 2.44 -13.85
C ALA A 189 27.42 3.24 -14.80
N TYR A 190 26.09 3.07 -14.71
CA TYR A 190 25.11 3.68 -15.60
C TYR A 190 24.03 4.41 -14.81
N PRO A 191 23.32 5.40 -15.41
CA PRO A 191 22.11 5.96 -14.84
C PRO A 191 21.03 4.88 -14.66
N ILE A 192 20.30 4.92 -13.54
CA ILE A 192 19.28 3.94 -13.21
C ILE A 192 17.90 4.60 -13.18
N VAL A 193 16.90 3.90 -13.70
CA VAL A 193 15.49 4.17 -13.50
C VAL A 193 14.89 3.03 -12.68
N CYS A 194 14.14 3.37 -11.64
CA CYS A 194 13.50 2.40 -10.75
C CYS A 194 12.21 2.94 -10.13
N MET A 195 11.54 2.11 -9.36
CA MET A 195 10.38 2.51 -8.55
C MET A 195 10.78 3.52 -7.46
N PRO A 196 9.85 4.35 -6.96
CA PRO A 196 10.14 5.30 -5.89
C PRO A 196 10.42 4.60 -4.55
N PRO A 197 11.03 5.31 -3.57
CA PRO A 197 11.14 4.82 -2.19
C PRO A 197 9.79 4.43 -1.60
N GLY A 198 9.78 3.44 -0.67
CA GLY A 198 8.55 2.90 -0.09
C GLY A 198 7.90 1.80 -0.93
N THR A 199 8.51 1.36 -2.03
CA THR A 199 8.14 0.14 -2.77
C THR A 199 9.07 -1.01 -2.38
N GLY A 200 8.53 -2.24 -2.32
CA GLY A 200 9.32 -3.41 -1.94
C GLY A 200 10.52 -3.65 -2.86
N LEU A 201 10.33 -3.51 -4.18
CA LEU A 201 11.40 -3.65 -5.17
C LEU A 201 12.53 -2.64 -4.93
N ARG A 202 12.19 -1.36 -4.69
CA ARG A 202 13.19 -0.32 -4.40
C ARG A 202 13.92 -0.60 -3.09
N THR A 203 13.22 -1.06 -2.07
CA THR A 203 13.81 -1.41 -0.77
C THR A 203 14.84 -2.55 -0.93
N VAL A 204 14.51 -3.60 -1.68
CA VAL A 204 15.46 -4.69 -1.97
C VAL A 204 16.69 -4.18 -2.69
N PHE A 205 16.51 -3.36 -3.73
CA PHE A 205 17.61 -2.78 -4.51
C PHE A 205 18.53 -1.90 -3.65
N ASP A 206 17.95 -0.97 -2.87
CA ASP A 206 18.71 -0.05 -2.02
C ASP A 206 19.48 -0.81 -0.93
N GLN A 207 18.85 -1.80 -0.28
CA GLN A 207 19.49 -2.64 0.73
C GLN A 207 20.67 -3.45 0.14
N ALA A 208 20.48 -4.02 -1.04
CA ALA A 208 21.53 -4.78 -1.71
C ALA A 208 22.72 -3.89 -2.12
N CYS A 209 22.47 -2.68 -2.63
CA CYS A 209 23.50 -1.69 -2.91
C CYS A 209 24.25 -1.26 -1.63
N ALA A 210 23.51 -0.95 -0.56
CA ALA A 210 24.08 -0.54 0.72
C ALA A 210 24.97 -1.64 1.34
N ALA A 211 24.55 -2.90 1.27
CA ALA A 211 25.32 -4.04 1.77
C ALA A 211 26.68 -4.20 1.08
N GLN A 212 26.79 -3.72 -0.16
CA GLN A 212 28.05 -3.74 -0.94
C GLN A 212 28.77 -2.38 -0.97
N GLY A 213 28.27 -1.38 -0.25
CA GLY A 213 28.84 -0.03 -0.23
C GLY A 213 28.73 0.70 -1.58
N LEU A 214 27.77 0.32 -2.42
CA LEU A 214 27.54 0.91 -3.73
C LEU A 214 26.55 2.07 -3.64
N GLN A 215 26.78 3.11 -4.45
CA GLN A 215 25.92 4.30 -4.54
C GLN A 215 25.41 4.47 -5.98
N PRO A 216 24.24 3.91 -6.33
CA PRO A 216 23.68 4.03 -7.65
C PRO A 216 23.21 5.45 -7.94
N VAL A 217 23.39 5.91 -9.18
CA VAL A 217 22.83 7.18 -9.65
C VAL A 217 21.40 6.93 -10.14
N ILE A 218 20.41 7.25 -9.29
CA ILE A 218 19.00 7.17 -9.67
C ILE A 218 18.64 8.42 -10.46
N ALA A 219 18.67 8.30 -11.79
CA ALA A 219 18.38 9.42 -12.69
C ALA A 219 16.87 9.65 -12.87
N PHE A 220 16.07 8.59 -12.79
CA PHE A 220 14.61 8.66 -12.96
C PHE A 220 13.91 7.76 -11.95
N GLN A 221 12.67 8.16 -11.59
CA GLN A 221 11.77 7.38 -10.75
C GLN A 221 10.36 7.43 -11.33
N ALA A 222 9.69 6.28 -11.39
CA ALA A 222 8.30 6.19 -11.82
C ALA A 222 7.57 5.09 -11.03
N SER A 223 6.32 5.33 -10.67
CA SER A 223 5.50 4.38 -9.89
C SER A 223 4.92 3.24 -10.74
N ALA A 224 4.79 3.45 -12.06
CA ALA A 224 4.31 2.43 -12.98
C ALA A 224 5.50 1.70 -13.64
N ALA A 225 5.47 0.36 -13.65
CA ALA A 225 6.49 -0.47 -14.30
C ALA A 225 6.63 -0.15 -15.80
N ASP A 226 5.53 0.14 -16.47
CA ASP A 226 5.49 0.53 -17.89
C ASP A 226 6.29 1.81 -18.14
N ALA A 227 6.17 2.82 -17.27
CA ALA A 227 6.93 4.06 -17.38
C ALA A 227 8.43 3.84 -17.14
N VAL A 228 8.79 2.98 -16.18
CA VAL A 228 10.18 2.58 -15.94
C VAL A 228 10.76 1.89 -17.16
N ALA A 229 10.02 0.93 -17.73
CA ALA A 229 10.41 0.20 -18.94
C ALA A 229 10.54 1.12 -20.17
N ASP A 230 9.61 2.06 -20.32
CA ASP A 230 9.60 3.01 -21.43
C ASP A 230 10.82 3.94 -21.42
N LEU A 231 11.24 4.42 -20.24
CA LEU A 231 12.45 5.22 -20.10
C LEU A 231 13.70 4.42 -20.46
N ALA A 232 13.77 3.15 -20.02
CA ALA A 232 14.87 2.26 -20.36
C ALA A 232 14.90 1.90 -21.86
N ALA A 233 13.76 1.61 -22.48
CA ALA A 233 13.66 1.30 -23.89
C ALA A 233 14.16 2.45 -24.81
N ARG A 234 14.10 3.68 -24.32
CA ARG A 234 14.65 4.86 -25.00
C ARG A 234 16.15 5.07 -24.75
N GLY A 235 16.79 4.19 -23.98
CA GLY A 235 18.22 4.26 -23.67
C GLY A 235 18.61 5.36 -22.67
N LEU A 236 17.65 5.90 -21.92
CA LEU A 236 17.89 6.99 -20.96
C LEU A 236 18.55 6.50 -19.67
N ALA A 237 18.26 5.25 -19.27
CA ALA A 237 18.77 4.64 -18.04
C ALA A 237 18.58 3.11 -18.08
N ILE A 238 19.21 2.39 -17.15
CA ILE A 238 18.95 0.97 -16.92
C ILE A 238 17.72 0.87 -16.00
N ALA A 239 16.73 0.05 -16.39
CA ALA A 239 15.59 -0.23 -15.52
C ALA A 239 15.93 -1.34 -14.51
N VAL A 240 15.59 -1.10 -13.23
CA VAL A 240 15.55 -2.14 -12.20
C VAL A 240 14.09 -2.51 -11.96
N LEU A 241 13.73 -3.73 -12.31
CA LEU A 241 12.37 -4.28 -12.28
C LEU A 241 12.38 -5.68 -11.64
N SER A 242 11.21 -6.27 -11.42
CA SER A 242 11.07 -7.70 -11.17
C SER A 242 11.00 -8.47 -12.50
N ASP A 243 11.17 -9.79 -12.44
CA ASP A 243 11.16 -10.62 -13.66
C ASP A 243 9.84 -10.54 -14.42
N SER A 244 8.71 -10.61 -13.72
CA SER A 244 7.37 -10.50 -14.33
C SER A 244 7.11 -9.13 -14.96
N MET A 245 7.53 -8.03 -14.27
CA MET A 245 7.42 -6.68 -14.83
C MET A 245 8.25 -6.53 -16.11
N ALA A 246 9.46 -7.03 -16.12
CA ALA A 246 10.32 -6.99 -17.32
C ALA A 246 9.79 -7.91 -18.43
N ALA A 247 9.16 -9.03 -18.09
CA ALA A 247 8.60 -9.98 -19.05
C ALA A 247 7.55 -9.37 -19.97
N SER A 248 6.78 -8.40 -19.48
CA SER A 248 5.77 -7.67 -20.26
C SER A 248 6.37 -6.76 -21.35
N HIS A 249 7.69 -6.54 -21.34
CA HIS A 249 8.41 -5.63 -22.25
C HIS A 249 9.52 -6.31 -23.05
N ARG A 250 9.48 -7.64 -23.19
CA ARG A 250 10.51 -8.44 -23.89
C ARG A 250 10.68 -8.10 -25.38
N ASP A 251 9.69 -7.47 -25.95
CA ASP A 251 9.70 -6.94 -27.32
C ASP A 251 10.69 -5.77 -27.49
N ARG A 252 10.97 -5.02 -26.41
CA ARG A 252 11.79 -3.80 -26.44
C ARG A 252 13.02 -3.86 -25.52
N LEU A 253 12.99 -4.73 -24.53
CA LEU A 253 14.02 -4.81 -23.49
C LEU A 253 14.53 -6.24 -23.32
N THR A 254 15.83 -6.34 -23.08
CA THR A 254 16.49 -7.56 -22.62
C THR A 254 16.62 -7.49 -21.10
N ALA A 255 16.01 -8.43 -20.39
CA ALA A 255 16.14 -8.55 -18.95
C ALA A 255 17.29 -9.48 -18.57
N ARG A 256 18.11 -9.07 -17.62
CA ARG A 256 19.19 -9.86 -17.02
C ARG A 256 19.04 -9.89 -15.51
N VAL A 257 19.05 -11.07 -14.93
CA VAL A 257 19.00 -11.22 -13.48
C VAL A 257 20.23 -10.55 -12.86
N ILE A 258 20.02 -9.83 -11.77
CA ILE A 258 21.10 -9.24 -10.97
C ILE A 258 21.58 -10.33 -10.01
N ASP A 259 22.71 -10.96 -10.33
CA ASP A 259 23.13 -12.24 -9.72
C ASP A 259 23.53 -12.13 -8.25
N ASP A 260 24.01 -10.98 -7.82
CA ASP A 260 24.45 -10.69 -6.46
C ASP A 260 23.36 -10.04 -5.57
N VAL A 261 22.08 -10.11 -5.99
CA VAL A 261 20.92 -9.77 -5.19
C VAL A 261 20.15 -11.05 -4.86
N GLU A 262 20.44 -11.61 -3.68
CA GLU A 262 19.81 -12.86 -3.23
C GLU A 262 18.40 -12.66 -2.68
N THR A 263 18.14 -11.51 -2.03
CA THR A 263 16.83 -11.18 -1.47
C THR A 263 15.83 -10.94 -2.58
N PRO A 264 14.72 -11.71 -2.65
CA PRO A 264 13.70 -11.50 -3.66
C PRO A 264 12.83 -10.28 -3.32
N ALA A 265 12.26 -9.66 -4.35
CA ALA A 265 11.12 -8.77 -4.19
C ALA A 265 9.85 -9.61 -3.98
N LEU A 266 9.14 -9.35 -2.90
CA LEU A 266 7.93 -10.08 -2.55
C LEU A 266 6.71 -9.21 -2.77
N LEU A 267 5.61 -9.80 -3.27
CA LEU A 267 4.27 -9.27 -3.10
C LEU A 267 3.53 -10.15 -2.11
N ALA A 268 2.92 -9.53 -1.12
CA ALA A 268 2.19 -10.21 -0.09
C ALA A 268 0.87 -9.52 0.23
N LEU A 269 -0.17 -10.30 0.46
CA LEU A 269 -1.37 -9.83 1.14
C LEU A 269 -1.08 -9.75 2.63
N VAL A 270 -1.43 -8.63 3.26
CA VAL A 270 -1.25 -8.40 4.71
C VAL A 270 -2.55 -7.95 5.34
N TRP A 271 -2.78 -8.38 6.58
CA TRP A 271 -3.99 -8.07 7.35
C TRP A 271 -3.68 -8.09 8.86
N LYS A 272 -4.58 -7.53 9.69
CA LYS A 272 -4.46 -7.63 11.15
C LYS A 272 -4.60 -9.07 11.63
N SER A 273 -3.98 -9.40 12.76
CA SER A 273 -4.11 -10.73 13.40
C SER A 273 -5.58 -11.05 13.73
N THR A 274 -6.35 -10.03 14.13
CA THR A 274 -7.80 -10.13 14.32
C THR A 274 -8.48 -9.50 13.12
N TYR A 275 -9.24 -10.27 12.38
CA TYR A 275 -9.94 -9.86 11.16
C TYR A 275 -11.32 -10.49 11.05
N GLY A 276 -12.22 -9.78 10.39
CA GLY A 276 -13.61 -10.19 10.24
C GLY A 276 -13.86 -11.22 9.11
N PRO A 277 -15.12 -11.68 8.99
CA PRO A 277 -15.54 -12.68 8.00
C PRO A 277 -15.24 -12.27 6.58
N ALA A 278 -15.46 -11.00 6.21
CA ALA A 278 -15.20 -10.51 4.85
C ALA A 278 -13.73 -10.68 4.44
N VAL A 279 -12.79 -10.35 5.34
CA VAL A 279 -11.35 -10.56 5.10
C VAL A 279 -11.03 -12.06 4.99
N ARG A 280 -11.62 -12.90 5.87
CA ARG A 280 -11.43 -14.35 5.83
C ARG A 280 -11.86 -14.94 4.49
N GLU A 281 -13.06 -14.59 4.01
CA GLU A 281 -13.57 -15.08 2.73
C GLU A 281 -12.75 -14.54 1.55
N LEU A 282 -12.38 -13.24 1.55
CA LEU A 282 -11.50 -12.71 0.50
C LEU A 282 -10.14 -13.41 0.48
N LEU A 283 -9.55 -13.72 1.64
CA LEU A 283 -8.31 -14.52 1.71
C LEU A 283 -8.51 -15.94 1.16
N ALA A 284 -9.67 -16.56 1.41
CA ALA A 284 -9.98 -17.87 0.82
C ALA A 284 -10.10 -17.81 -0.70
N HIS A 285 -10.73 -16.77 -1.26
CA HIS A 285 -10.77 -16.52 -2.71
C HIS A 285 -9.38 -16.23 -3.26
N SER A 286 -8.58 -15.39 -2.59
CA SER A 286 -7.20 -15.08 -2.99
C SER A 286 -6.33 -16.34 -3.03
N ARG A 287 -6.36 -17.19 -2.00
CA ARG A 287 -5.60 -18.45 -2.01
C ARG A 287 -5.97 -19.39 -3.16
N ARG A 288 -7.19 -19.32 -3.69
CA ARG A 288 -7.60 -20.10 -4.87
C ARG A 288 -7.13 -19.47 -6.18
N ALA A 289 -7.15 -18.14 -6.27
CA ALA A 289 -6.77 -17.41 -7.47
C ALA A 289 -5.23 -17.38 -7.70
N PHE A 290 -4.46 -17.51 -6.63
CA PHE A 290 -2.99 -17.52 -6.67
C PHE A 290 -2.37 -18.94 -6.68
N ARG A 291 -3.16 -19.98 -6.88
CA ARG A 291 -2.67 -21.34 -7.11
C ARG A 291 -2.40 -21.59 -8.59
#